data_66efaaf68608bd0036836748154dcb0d
#
_entry.id   66efaaf68608bd0036836748154dcb0d
#
_cell.length_a   1.000
_cell.length_b   1.000
_cell.length_c   1.000
_cell.angle_alpha   90.00
_cell.angle_beta   90.00
_cell.angle_gamma   90.00
#
_symmetry.space_group_name_H-M   'P 1'
#
loop_
_entity.id
_entity.type
_entity.pdbx_description
1 polymer ?
#
loop_
_entity_poly.entity_id
_entity_poly.type
_entity_poly.pdbx_seq_one_letter_code
_entity_poly.pdbx_strand_id
1 'polypeptide(L)'
;RVAPAPGPSAGAGGAPRRRSPAPVHAVPDRRKPVTDDNPPTTPAPDTAAAADSPSSGIIRTTGAHAPVLDEATPDITDEGAADIIDRTFADYGVEPEICRALAARGITRPFPIQALTLPVALEGLDIIGQAKTGTGKTLGFGIPLLMDTLGPGEEGWDSDPAAGSPQALVVLPTRELAKQVAVELAQAASERTVRIVQVYGGRAYEPQIEALERGAEVVVGTPGRLIDLMDRHLLDLTHVTTVVLDEADEMLDLGFLPDVEKILARTRPDRQTMLFSATMPGAVVALARRYMTKPTHIRAQDPGDEGMTVKTTQQVVYRTHALNKVEVLARILQASGRGRTIIFARTKRTCARVAEDLAARGFATAALHGDLGQGAREQALRALRNGKVDVLVATDVAARGI
;
A
#
# COMPACT_ATOMS: atom_id res chain seq x y z
N ARG A 1 35.42 -55.38 25.27
CA ARG A 1 35.56 -56.41 24.21
C ARG A 1 34.46 -56.16 23.19
N VAL A 2 34.92 -55.76 22.03
CA VAL A 2 34.20 -55.40 20.82
C VAL A 2 33.90 -56.71 20.05
N ALA A 3 32.75 -56.78 19.42
CA ALA A 3 32.50 -57.68 18.30
C ALA A 3 31.82 -56.94 17.16
N PRO A 4 32.13 -57.23 15.89
CA PRO A 4 31.88 -56.36 14.74
C PRO A 4 30.59 -56.70 14.00
N ALA A 5 30.14 -55.69 13.20
CA ALA A 5 28.98 -55.74 12.30
C ALA A 5 29.27 -56.56 11.03
N PRO A 6 28.25 -57.16 10.39
CA PRO A 6 28.36 -57.70 9.04
C PRO A 6 27.99 -56.70 7.97
N GLY A 7 28.73 -56.71 6.86
CA GLY A 7 28.63 -55.88 5.70
C GLY A 7 27.53 -56.30 4.70
N PRO A 8 27.34 -55.51 3.60
CA PRO A 8 26.17 -55.55 2.75
C PRO A 8 26.28 -56.51 1.58
N SER A 9 25.13 -57.09 1.23
CA SER A 9 24.97 -57.92 0.00
C SER A 9 24.48 -57.02 -1.15
N ALA A 10 25.13 -57.21 -2.29
CA ALA A 10 24.79 -56.62 -3.58
C ALA A 10 23.55 -57.28 -4.21
N GLY A 11 22.70 -56.49 -4.82
CA GLY A 11 21.57 -56.93 -5.61
C GLY A 11 21.31 -56.03 -6.82
N ALA A 12 21.62 -56.55 -7.94
CA ALA A 12 21.50 -56.19 -9.35
C ALA A 12 20.34 -55.27 -9.79
N GLY A 13 20.65 -54.32 -10.65
CA GLY A 13 20.31 -54.12 -12.05
C GLY A 13 18.84 -53.98 -12.41
N GLY A 14 18.43 -52.78 -12.81
CA GLY A 14 17.19 -52.52 -13.52
C GLY A 14 17.15 -51.13 -14.10
N ALA A 15 17.61 -51.01 -15.38
CA ALA A 15 17.55 -49.74 -16.14
C ALA A 15 16.11 -49.36 -16.52
N PRO A 16 15.71 -48.11 -16.50
CA PRO A 16 14.40 -47.69 -16.97
C PRO A 16 14.37 -47.54 -18.47
N ARG A 17 13.38 -48.19 -19.10
CA ARG A 17 13.06 -48.14 -20.53
C ARG A 17 12.62 -46.70 -20.94
N ARG A 18 13.26 -46.16 -21.97
CA ARG A 18 12.84 -44.96 -22.72
C ARG A 18 11.49 -45.24 -23.40
N ARG A 19 10.49 -44.38 -23.13
CA ARG A 19 9.25 -44.29 -23.93
C ARG A 19 9.46 -43.25 -25.03
N SER A 20 9.20 -43.66 -26.29
CA SER A 20 9.16 -42.82 -27.46
C SER A 20 7.95 -41.88 -27.47
N PRO A 21 8.05 -40.69 -28.10
CA PRO A 21 6.93 -39.78 -28.21
C PRO A 21 5.97 -40.20 -29.34
N ALA A 22 4.67 -40.01 -29.09
CA ALA A 22 3.58 -40.19 -30.03
C ALA A 22 3.48 -39.04 -31.02
N PRO A 23 2.89 -39.25 -32.22
CA PRO A 23 2.94 -38.30 -33.33
C PRO A 23 1.98 -37.11 -33.16
N VAL A 24 2.46 -35.95 -33.64
CA VAL A 24 1.76 -34.70 -33.76
C VAL A 24 0.73 -34.76 -34.90
N HIS A 25 -0.54 -34.52 -34.58
CA HIS A 25 -1.57 -34.32 -35.58
C HIS A 25 -1.51 -32.90 -36.16
N ALA A 26 -1.43 -32.83 -37.47
CA ALA A 26 -1.48 -31.63 -38.29
C ALA A 26 -2.87 -30.98 -38.27
N VAL A 27 -2.93 -29.66 -38.11
CA VAL A 27 -4.12 -28.83 -38.28
C VAL A 27 -4.17 -28.30 -39.71
N PRO A 28 -5.29 -28.37 -40.43
CA PRO A 28 -5.35 -27.89 -41.82
C PRO A 28 -5.55 -26.37 -41.91
N ASP A 29 -4.76 -25.79 -42.81
CA ASP A 29 -4.83 -24.42 -43.32
C ASP A 29 -6.18 -24.19 -44.07
N ARG A 30 -6.98 -23.23 -43.65
CA ARG A 30 -8.13 -22.70 -44.38
C ARG A 30 -7.94 -21.21 -44.64
N ARG A 31 -7.27 -20.89 -45.73
CA ARG A 31 -7.39 -19.59 -46.41
C ARG A 31 -8.70 -19.56 -47.19
N LYS A 32 -9.51 -18.53 -46.98
CA LYS A 32 -10.51 -18.05 -47.95
C LYS A 32 -10.38 -16.54 -48.14
N PRO A 33 -10.70 -16.04 -49.35
CA PRO A 33 -10.25 -14.75 -49.83
C PRO A 33 -11.16 -13.59 -49.41
N VAL A 34 -10.54 -12.41 -49.35
CA VAL A 34 -11.16 -11.10 -49.19
C VAL A 34 -11.81 -10.72 -50.51
N THR A 35 -13.10 -10.35 -50.49
CA THR A 35 -13.76 -9.61 -51.55
C THR A 35 -13.93 -8.17 -51.09
N ASP A 36 -13.34 -7.27 -51.87
CA ASP A 36 -13.61 -5.82 -51.85
C ASP A 36 -15.05 -5.56 -52.30
N ASP A 37 -15.76 -4.75 -51.50
CA ASP A 37 -16.90 -4.00 -52.01
C ASP A 37 -16.93 -2.61 -51.33
N ASN A 38 -16.54 -1.63 -52.12
CA ASN A 38 -16.64 -0.22 -51.80
C ASN A 38 -17.71 0.42 -52.72
N PRO A 39 -18.72 1.11 -52.26
CA PRO A 39 -19.47 2.05 -53.06
C PRO A 39 -19.26 3.51 -52.66
N PRO A 40 -19.67 4.47 -53.50
CA PRO A 40 -18.88 5.60 -53.92
C PRO A 40 -19.21 6.92 -53.21
N THR A 41 -18.20 7.78 -53.20
CA THR A 41 -18.20 9.21 -52.96
C THR A 41 -19.19 10.01 -53.82
N THR A 42 -19.83 11.01 -53.24
CA THR A 42 -20.25 12.25 -53.90
C THR A 42 -20.24 13.46 -52.95
N PRO A 43 -20.11 14.68 -53.48
CA PRO A 43 -19.21 15.68 -52.93
C PRO A 43 -19.89 16.87 -52.21
N ALA A 44 -19.06 17.68 -51.59
CA ALA A 44 -19.40 18.93 -50.94
C ALA A 44 -19.92 20.04 -51.89
N PRO A 45 -20.47 21.10 -51.36
CA PRO A 45 -20.16 22.41 -51.91
C PRO A 45 -19.51 23.36 -50.89
N ASP A 46 -18.52 24.05 -51.42
CA ASP A 46 -17.89 25.23 -50.89
C ASP A 46 -18.87 26.34 -50.53
N THR A 47 -18.60 27.06 -49.46
CA THR A 47 -18.70 28.52 -49.44
C THR A 47 -17.74 29.13 -48.44
N ALA A 48 -16.96 30.04 -48.94
CA ALA A 48 -15.97 30.87 -48.24
C ALA A 48 -16.66 31.94 -47.40
N ALA A 49 -16.05 32.37 -46.28
CA ALA A 49 -15.46 33.68 -46.11
C ALA A 49 -15.27 34.08 -44.64
N ALA A 50 -14.17 34.74 -44.45
CA ALA A 50 -13.86 35.78 -43.50
C ALA A 50 -13.27 35.40 -42.12
N ALA A 51 -12.06 35.87 -42.03
CA ALA A 51 -11.17 35.99 -40.86
C ALA A 51 -11.80 36.73 -39.68
N ASP A 52 -11.49 36.28 -38.48
CA ASP A 52 -11.08 37.21 -37.41
C ASP A 52 -10.23 36.49 -36.39
N SER A 53 -9.17 37.15 -35.95
CA SER A 53 -8.10 36.65 -35.11
C SER A 53 -8.38 36.92 -33.61
N PRO A 54 -7.53 36.46 -32.68
CA PRO A 54 -7.94 35.65 -31.53
C PRO A 54 -8.05 36.51 -30.26
N SER A 55 -9.07 36.25 -29.48
CA SER A 55 -9.10 36.65 -28.08
C SER A 55 -8.75 35.47 -27.21
N SER A 56 -7.70 35.63 -26.45
CA SER A 56 -7.24 34.73 -25.41
C SER A 56 -8.33 34.52 -24.36
N GLY A 57 -9.07 33.44 -24.49
CA GLY A 57 -10.02 32.98 -23.49
C GLY A 57 -9.29 32.06 -22.47
N ILE A 58 -9.05 32.62 -21.29
CA ILE A 58 -8.68 31.82 -20.11
C ILE A 58 -9.89 30.91 -19.79
N ILE A 59 -9.77 29.64 -20.11
CA ILE A 59 -10.72 28.66 -19.63
C ILE A 59 -10.46 28.50 -18.11
N ARG A 60 -11.27 29.20 -17.32
CA ARG A 60 -11.44 28.91 -15.92
C ARG A 60 -12.23 27.59 -15.86
N THR A 61 -11.55 26.47 -15.63
CA THR A 61 -12.20 25.26 -15.15
C THR A 61 -12.72 25.56 -13.75
N THR A 62 -14.03 25.77 -13.65
CA THR A 62 -14.74 25.75 -12.38
C THR A 62 -14.51 24.37 -11.80
N GLY A 63 -13.74 24.29 -10.70
CA GLY A 63 -13.55 23.08 -9.95
C GLY A 63 -14.90 22.49 -9.58
N ALA A 64 -15.11 21.23 -9.96
CA ALA A 64 -16.22 20.45 -9.45
C ALA A 64 -16.07 20.39 -7.93
N HIS A 65 -17.03 20.99 -7.22
CA HIS A 65 -17.15 20.82 -5.78
C HIS A 65 -17.21 19.32 -5.46
N ALA A 66 -16.26 18.82 -4.67
CA ALA A 66 -16.39 17.53 -4.03
C ALA A 66 -17.70 17.50 -3.24
N PRO A 67 -18.47 16.38 -3.30
CA PRO A 67 -19.70 16.29 -2.54
C PRO A 67 -19.39 16.46 -1.04
N VAL A 68 -19.96 17.47 -0.42
CA VAL A 68 -19.89 17.74 1.00
C VAL A 68 -20.50 16.54 1.72
N LEU A 69 -19.76 15.94 2.64
CA LEU A 69 -20.30 15.05 3.65
C LEU A 69 -21.26 15.88 4.51
N ASP A 70 -22.47 15.37 4.80
CA ASP A 70 -23.55 16.08 5.49
C ASP A 70 -23.05 16.92 6.69
N GLU A 71 -23.67 18.08 6.92
CA GLU A 71 -23.30 19.17 7.86
C GLU A 71 -23.20 18.80 9.35
N ALA A 72 -23.18 17.51 9.71
CA ALA A 72 -23.17 17.04 11.10
C ALA A 72 -21.80 16.52 11.60
N THR A 73 -20.75 16.54 10.78
CA THR A 73 -19.40 16.15 11.23
C THR A 73 -18.65 17.35 11.74
N PRO A 74 -18.24 17.42 13.01
CA PRO A 74 -17.42 18.52 13.50
C PRO A 74 -16.07 18.50 12.76
N ASP A 75 -15.82 19.55 11.99
CA ASP A 75 -14.52 19.82 11.40
C ASP A 75 -13.63 20.38 12.52
N ILE A 76 -12.69 19.59 13.03
CA ILE A 76 -11.72 20.08 14.02
C ILE A 76 -10.68 20.88 13.25
N THR A 77 -10.86 22.21 13.22
CA THR A 77 -9.95 23.16 12.62
C THR A 77 -8.91 23.70 13.61
N ASP A 78 -7.84 24.24 13.07
CA ASP A 78 -6.54 24.61 13.64
C ASP A 78 -6.53 25.54 14.88
N GLU A 79 -7.65 26.12 15.33
CA GLU A 79 -7.64 27.07 16.47
C GLU A 79 -7.35 26.44 17.84
N GLY A 80 -7.47 25.09 17.97
CA GLY A 80 -7.05 24.32 19.14
C GLY A 80 -5.67 23.67 19.01
N ALA A 81 -5.03 23.78 17.85
CA ALA A 81 -3.84 22.99 17.51
C ALA A 81 -2.58 23.35 18.35
N ALA A 82 -2.44 24.58 18.81
CA ALA A 82 -1.27 25.01 19.58
C ALA A 82 -1.18 24.34 20.95
N ASP A 83 -2.30 24.20 21.68
CA ASP A 83 -2.36 23.51 22.97
C ASP A 83 -2.28 21.99 22.86
N ILE A 84 -2.64 21.46 21.69
CA ILE A 84 -2.68 20.01 21.41
C ILE A 84 -1.26 19.48 21.14
N ILE A 85 -0.41 20.27 20.47
CA ILE A 85 0.94 19.86 20.03
C ILE A 85 1.93 19.72 21.20
N ASP A 86 1.68 20.38 22.33
CA ASP A 86 2.62 20.36 23.49
C ASP A 86 2.40 19.18 24.43
N ARG A 87 1.34 18.38 24.21
CA ARG A 87 1.00 17.20 25.02
C ARG A 87 1.87 16.00 24.68
N THR A 88 2.12 15.16 25.68
CA THR A 88 2.72 13.83 25.50
C THR A 88 1.66 12.78 25.19
N PHE A 89 2.03 11.58 24.78
CA PHE A 89 1.08 10.48 24.59
C PHE A 89 0.34 10.11 25.87
N ALA A 90 1.00 10.20 27.04
CA ALA A 90 0.38 9.96 28.34
C ALA A 90 -0.75 10.96 28.66
N ASP A 91 -0.62 12.21 28.19
CA ASP A 91 -1.66 13.25 28.40
C ASP A 91 -2.94 12.95 27.59
N TYR A 92 -2.89 12.03 26.63
CA TYR A 92 -4.03 11.49 25.88
C TYR A 92 -4.58 10.18 26.47
N GLY A 93 -4.02 9.71 27.60
CA GLY A 93 -4.44 8.45 28.22
C GLY A 93 -3.87 7.20 27.56
N VAL A 94 -2.79 7.34 26.78
CA VAL A 94 -2.10 6.18 26.18
C VAL A 94 -1.41 5.37 27.28
N GLU A 95 -1.56 4.06 27.21
CA GLU A 95 -1.00 3.11 28.21
C GLU A 95 0.52 3.28 28.40
N PRO A 96 1.00 3.14 29.66
CA PRO A 96 2.41 3.34 30.01
C PRO A 96 3.37 2.45 29.19
N GLU A 97 2.96 1.22 28.86
CA GLU A 97 3.73 0.25 28.07
C GLU A 97 4.01 0.80 26.67
N ILE A 98 2.98 1.32 26.00
CA ILE A 98 3.10 1.92 24.67
C ILE A 98 3.93 3.21 24.76
N CYS A 99 3.69 4.05 25.77
CA CYS A 99 4.47 5.27 25.99
C CYS A 99 5.96 4.99 26.17
N ARG A 100 6.33 3.96 26.97
CA ARG A 100 7.73 3.55 27.15
C ARG A 100 8.37 3.02 25.89
N ALA A 101 7.63 2.15 25.14
CA ALA A 101 8.08 1.62 23.87
C ALA A 101 8.37 2.73 22.83
N LEU A 102 7.51 3.75 22.76
CA LEU A 102 7.71 4.91 21.89
C LEU A 102 8.87 5.80 22.37
N ALA A 103 8.97 6.08 23.67
CA ALA A 103 10.03 6.89 24.26
C ALA A 103 11.41 6.26 24.04
N ALA A 104 11.54 4.93 24.13
CA ALA A 104 12.78 4.21 23.81
C ALA A 104 13.28 4.46 22.37
N ARG A 105 12.39 4.89 21.47
CA ARG A 105 12.70 5.27 20.08
C ARG A 105 12.85 6.79 19.89
N GLY A 106 12.80 7.57 20.96
CA GLY A 106 12.83 9.02 20.91
C GLY A 106 11.52 9.67 20.49
N ILE A 107 10.41 8.92 20.45
CA ILE A 107 9.07 9.40 20.09
C ILE A 107 8.34 9.72 21.39
N THR A 108 8.37 10.97 21.83
CA THR A 108 7.79 11.39 23.11
C THR A 108 6.52 12.22 22.97
N ARG A 109 6.30 12.80 21.80
CA ARG A 109 5.15 13.67 21.52
C ARG A 109 4.49 13.27 20.19
N PRO A 110 3.17 13.38 20.08
CA PRO A 110 2.45 13.07 18.85
C PRO A 110 2.68 14.14 17.77
N PHE A 111 2.67 13.72 16.51
CA PHE A 111 2.51 14.63 15.38
C PHE A 111 1.08 15.17 15.31
N PRO A 112 0.83 16.30 14.58
CA PRO A 112 -0.49 16.92 14.51
C PRO A 112 -1.63 15.96 14.18
N ILE A 113 -1.46 15.10 13.18
CA ILE A 113 -2.49 14.09 12.81
C ILE A 113 -2.75 13.11 13.96
N GLN A 114 -1.73 12.70 14.69
CA GLN A 114 -1.87 11.79 15.84
C GLN A 114 -2.60 12.49 16.99
N ALA A 115 -2.19 13.72 17.31
CA ALA A 115 -2.78 14.53 18.37
C ALA A 115 -4.29 14.79 18.16
N LEU A 116 -4.69 15.00 16.90
CA LEU A 116 -6.09 15.19 16.51
C LEU A 116 -6.87 13.87 16.48
N THR A 117 -6.22 12.77 16.13
CA THR A 117 -6.86 11.46 15.99
C THR A 117 -7.08 10.76 17.33
N LEU A 118 -6.08 10.81 18.22
CA LEU A 118 -6.08 10.07 19.49
C LEU A 118 -7.34 10.30 20.35
N PRO A 119 -7.81 11.54 20.61
CA PRO A 119 -8.97 11.76 21.47
C PRO A 119 -10.23 11.06 20.96
N VAL A 120 -10.46 11.14 19.64
CA VAL A 120 -11.65 10.57 18.98
C VAL A 120 -11.54 9.05 18.86
N ALA A 121 -10.36 8.56 18.51
CA ALA A 121 -10.12 7.13 18.30
C ALA A 121 -10.18 6.33 19.60
N LEU A 122 -9.67 6.90 20.71
CA LEU A 122 -9.70 6.26 22.03
C LEU A 122 -11.12 6.19 22.63
N GLU A 123 -12.06 7.00 22.13
CA GLU A 123 -13.48 6.88 22.46
C GLU A 123 -14.20 5.79 21.63
N GLY A 124 -13.50 5.07 20.76
CA GLY A 124 -14.05 4.02 19.90
C GLY A 124 -14.88 4.55 18.72
N LEU A 125 -14.77 5.84 18.39
CA LEU A 125 -15.52 6.46 17.29
C LEU A 125 -14.84 6.23 15.93
N ASP A 126 -15.65 6.14 14.87
CA ASP A 126 -15.16 6.05 13.51
C ASP A 126 -14.47 7.33 13.05
N ILE A 127 -13.38 7.19 12.30
CA ILE A 127 -12.54 8.31 11.88
C ILE A 127 -12.25 8.26 10.40
N ILE A 128 -12.34 9.42 9.74
CA ILE A 128 -11.73 9.67 8.44
C ILE A 128 -10.55 10.60 8.64
N GLY A 129 -9.34 10.08 8.57
CA GLY A 129 -8.09 10.83 8.69
C GLY A 129 -7.55 11.24 7.31
N GLN A 130 -7.64 12.52 6.98
CA GLN A 130 -7.08 13.04 5.74
C GLN A 130 -5.72 13.70 6.00
N ALA A 131 -4.65 13.02 5.58
CA ALA A 131 -3.29 13.52 5.74
C ALA A 131 -2.36 12.92 4.68
N LYS A 132 -1.34 13.66 4.26
CA LYS A 132 -0.31 13.22 3.31
C LYS A 132 0.48 12.03 3.85
N THR A 133 1.14 11.28 2.98
CA THR A 133 2.11 10.25 3.38
C THR A 133 3.29 10.89 4.13
N GLY A 134 3.81 10.18 5.14
CA GLY A 134 4.94 10.67 5.94
C GLY A 134 4.56 11.61 7.10
N THR A 135 3.27 11.86 7.35
CA THR A 135 2.80 12.68 8.48
C THR A 135 2.65 11.91 9.79
N GLY A 136 3.04 10.61 9.81
CA GLY A 136 2.96 9.78 11.02
C GLY A 136 1.59 9.15 11.28
N LYS A 137 0.74 9.00 10.26
CA LYS A 137 -0.60 8.37 10.36
C LYS A 137 -0.59 7.04 11.10
N THR A 138 0.46 6.23 10.91
CA THR A 138 0.56 4.88 11.48
C THR A 138 0.35 4.84 12.99
N LEU A 139 0.97 5.72 13.74
CA LEU A 139 0.77 5.80 15.19
C LEU A 139 -0.58 6.44 15.56
N GLY A 140 -1.14 7.30 14.68
CA GLY A 140 -2.47 7.87 14.88
C GLY A 140 -3.58 6.82 14.96
N PHE A 141 -3.53 5.79 14.11
CA PHE A 141 -4.46 4.66 14.20
C PHE A 141 -3.89 3.48 15.02
N GLY A 142 -2.59 3.31 15.01
CA GLY A 142 -1.93 2.16 15.63
C GLY A 142 -2.03 2.16 17.15
N ILE A 143 -1.90 3.31 17.79
CA ILE A 143 -2.02 3.43 19.24
C ILE A 143 -3.44 3.05 19.69
N PRO A 144 -4.53 3.66 19.20
CA PRO A 144 -5.89 3.26 19.57
C PRO A 144 -6.17 1.78 19.29
N LEU A 145 -5.76 1.29 18.14
CA LEU A 145 -5.89 -0.12 17.77
C LEU A 145 -5.19 -1.04 18.78
N LEU A 146 -3.97 -0.71 19.19
CA LEU A 146 -3.23 -1.51 20.18
C LEU A 146 -3.88 -1.44 21.56
N MET A 147 -4.43 -0.29 21.97
CA MET A 147 -5.11 -0.15 23.25
C MET A 147 -6.43 -0.92 23.32
N ASP A 148 -7.12 -1.10 22.18
CA ASP A 148 -8.35 -1.92 22.06
C ASP A 148 -8.07 -3.42 21.91
N THR A 149 -6.80 -3.83 21.86
CA THR A 149 -6.39 -5.22 21.62
C THR A 149 -5.79 -5.81 22.88
N LEU A 150 -6.26 -6.99 23.31
CA LEU A 150 -5.69 -7.76 24.42
C LEU A 150 -4.74 -8.82 23.91
N GLY A 151 -3.56 -8.91 24.54
CA GLY A 151 -2.57 -9.96 24.25
C GLY A 151 -2.54 -11.08 25.29
N PRO A 152 -1.90 -12.22 24.98
CA PRO A 152 -1.79 -13.35 25.88
C PRO A 152 -1.22 -12.97 27.26
N GLY A 153 -1.96 -13.30 28.34
CA GLY A 153 -1.56 -13.02 29.72
C GLY A 153 -1.82 -11.58 30.18
N GLU A 154 -2.41 -10.72 29.36
CA GLU A 154 -2.94 -9.42 29.80
C GLU A 154 -4.28 -9.60 30.53
N GLU A 155 -4.64 -8.66 31.39
CA GLU A 155 -5.87 -8.74 32.18
C GLU A 155 -7.10 -8.80 31.25
N GLY A 156 -7.96 -9.79 31.47
CA GLY A 156 -9.16 -10.02 30.67
C GLY A 156 -8.95 -10.95 29.47
N TRP A 157 -7.70 -11.22 29.00
CA TRP A 157 -7.47 -12.01 27.81
C TRP A 157 -8.00 -13.44 27.90
N ASP A 158 -7.81 -14.15 29.04
CA ASP A 158 -8.29 -15.52 29.23
C ASP A 158 -9.82 -15.66 29.22
N SER A 159 -10.54 -14.57 29.47
CA SER A 159 -12.01 -14.51 29.44
C SER A 159 -12.56 -13.90 28.14
N ASP A 160 -11.70 -13.41 27.25
CA ASP A 160 -12.11 -12.82 25.98
C ASP A 160 -12.49 -13.90 24.97
N PRO A 161 -13.71 -13.89 24.41
CA PRO A 161 -14.11 -14.79 23.32
C PRO A 161 -13.21 -14.71 22.09
N ALA A 162 -12.50 -13.59 21.89
CA ALA A 162 -11.57 -13.36 20.81
C ALA A 162 -10.15 -13.83 21.11
N ALA A 163 -9.87 -14.41 22.30
CA ALA A 163 -8.53 -14.84 22.69
C ALA A 163 -7.87 -15.73 21.62
N GLY A 164 -6.72 -15.28 21.11
CA GLY A 164 -5.99 -15.97 20.03
C GLY A 164 -6.54 -15.77 18.61
N SER A 165 -7.67 -15.08 18.46
CA SER A 165 -8.25 -14.68 17.17
C SER A 165 -7.93 -13.23 16.85
N PRO A 166 -8.01 -12.80 15.57
CA PRO A 166 -7.86 -11.41 15.20
C PRO A 166 -8.92 -10.51 15.85
N GLN A 167 -8.46 -9.56 16.66
CA GLN A 167 -9.26 -8.50 17.29
C GLN A 167 -9.17 -7.22 16.46
N ALA A 168 -8.03 -7.01 15.77
CA ALA A 168 -7.80 -5.84 14.93
C ALA A 168 -7.27 -6.22 13.54
N LEU A 169 -7.67 -5.44 12.52
CA LEU A 169 -7.29 -5.63 11.14
C LEU A 169 -6.81 -4.30 10.52
N VAL A 170 -5.64 -4.33 9.89
CA VAL A 170 -5.14 -3.21 9.06
C VAL A 170 -5.03 -3.64 7.62
N VAL A 171 -5.75 -2.97 6.73
CA VAL A 171 -5.76 -3.24 5.29
C VAL A 171 -4.97 -2.15 4.56
N LEU A 172 -4.01 -2.57 3.74
CA LEU A 172 -3.09 -1.70 3.01
C LEU A 172 -2.98 -2.11 1.54
N PRO A 173 -2.75 -1.18 0.62
CA PRO A 173 -2.71 -1.47 -0.82
C PRO A 173 -1.50 -2.30 -1.23
N THR A 174 -0.36 -2.16 -0.56
CA THR A 174 0.89 -2.79 -0.98
C THR A 174 1.54 -3.61 0.13
N ARG A 175 2.36 -4.59 -0.28
CA ARG A 175 3.11 -5.48 0.63
C ARG A 175 4.15 -4.72 1.43
N GLU A 176 4.77 -3.75 0.79
CA GLU A 176 5.81 -2.90 1.37
C GLU A 176 5.23 -2.07 2.52
N LEU A 177 4.07 -1.45 2.31
CA LEU A 177 3.34 -0.73 3.35
C LEU A 177 2.87 -1.67 4.47
N ALA A 178 2.29 -2.84 4.13
CA ALA A 178 1.86 -3.80 5.13
C ALA A 178 3.02 -4.24 6.04
N LYS A 179 4.20 -4.47 5.46
CA LYS A 179 5.41 -4.79 6.23
C LYS A 179 5.87 -3.63 7.10
N GLN A 180 5.85 -2.41 6.57
CA GLN A 180 6.26 -1.21 7.29
C GLN A 180 5.34 -0.95 8.49
N VAL A 181 4.04 -0.96 8.28
CA VAL A 181 3.03 -0.76 9.33
C VAL A 181 3.12 -1.86 10.39
N ALA A 182 3.23 -3.13 9.99
CA ALA A 182 3.36 -4.22 10.97
C ALA A 182 4.63 -4.10 11.84
N VAL A 183 5.75 -3.64 11.26
CA VAL A 183 6.98 -3.40 12.03
C VAL A 183 6.79 -2.22 12.99
N GLU A 184 6.14 -1.15 12.56
CA GLU A 184 5.90 0.03 13.39
C GLU A 184 4.96 -0.29 14.56
N LEU A 185 3.87 -1.03 14.31
CA LEU A 185 2.95 -1.52 15.35
C LEU A 185 3.67 -2.46 16.34
N ALA A 186 4.46 -3.42 15.83
CA ALA A 186 5.23 -4.33 16.69
C ALA A 186 6.24 -3.59 17.59
N GLN A 187 6.82 -2.51 17.09
CA GLN A 187 7.71 -1.65 17.87
C GLN A 187 6.96 -0.84 18.93
N ALA A 188 5.75 -0.34 18.62
CA ALA A 188 4.91 0.35 19.58
C ALA A 188 4.37 -0.60 20.66
N ALA A 189 4.13 -1.87 20.31
CA ALA A 189 3.67 -2.93 21.22
C ALA A 189 4.81 -3.73 21.86
N SER A 190 6.07 -3.28 21.79
CA SER A 190 7.24 -4.08 22.22
C SER A 190 7.28 -4.43 23.71
N GLU A 191 6.52 -3.72 24.53
CA GLU A 191 6.34 -4.01 25.98
C GLU A 191 5.01 -4.70 26.28
N ARG A 192 4.24 -5.07 25.25
CA ARG A 192 2.99 -5.83 25.34
C ARG A 192 3.15 -7.20 24.72
N THR A 193 2.21 -8.08 24.97
CA THR A 193 2.22 -9.47 24.48
C THR A 193 1.42 -9.67 23.19
N VAL A 194 0.86 -8.60 22.61
CA VAL A 194 0.05 -8.62 21.40
C VAL A 194 0.83 -9.16 20.20
N ARG A 195 0.29 -10.18 19.52
CA ARG A 195 0.88 -10.80 18.34
C ARG A 195 0.38 -10.16 17.07
N ILE A 196 1.30 -9.63 16.27
CA ILE A 196 1.02 -8.93 15.02
C ILE A 196 1.47 -9.79 13.85
N VAL A 197 0.54 -10.24 13.02
CA VAL A 197 0.80 -11.12 11.88
C VAL A 197 0.63 -10.39 10.56
N GLN A 198 1.61 -10.57 9.67
CA GLN A 198 1.62 -9.99 8.33
C GLN A 198 1.02 -10.97 7.32
N VAL A 199 0.00 -10.50 6.56
CA VAL A 199 -0.74 -11.31 5.57
C VAL A 199 -0.72 -10.62 4.21
N TYR A 200 0.20 -11.03 3.31
CA TYR A 200 0.31 -10.44 1.97
C TYR A 200 0.81 -11.46 0.93
N GLY A 201 0.45 -11.21 -0.34
CA GLY A 201 0.79 -12.10 -1.44
C GLY A 201 2.27 -12.10 -1.82
N GLY A 202 2.70 -13.05 -2.67
CA GLY A 202 4.08 -13.15 -3.18
C GLY A 202 5.09 -13.73 -2.19
N ARG A 203 4.62 -14.23 -1.06
CA ARG A 203 5.34 -15.07 -0.10
C ARG A 203 4.63 -16.40 0.05
N ALA A 204 5.36 -17.40 0.54
CA ALA A 204 4.80 -18.70 0.88
C ALA A 204 3.60 -18.58 1.84
N TYR A 205 2.67 -19.50 1.74
CA TYR A 205 1.48 -19.52 2.59
C TYR A 205 1.81 -20.05 3.99
N GLU A 206 2.62 -21.07 4.05
CA GLU A 206 2.89 -21.87 5.24
C GLU A 206 3.31 -21.00 6.44
N PRO A 207 4.30 -20.08 6.34
CA PRO A 207 4.68 -19.26 7.49
C PRO A 207 3.58 -18.30 7.97
N GLN A 208 2.68 -17.88 7.04
CA GLN A 208 1.57 -17.01 7.40
C GLN A 208 0.45 -17.80 8.09
N ILE A 209 0.16 -19.01 7.60
CA ILE A 209 -0.81 -19.93 8.20
C ILE A 209 -0.34 -20.35 9.60
N GLU A 210 0.91 -20.81 9.75
CA GLU A 210 1.48 -21.16 11.03
C GLU A 210 1.46 -20.01 12.04
N ALA A 211 1.64 -18.76 11.58
CA ALA A 211 1.57 -17.60 12.44
C ALA A 211 0.14 -17.34 12.92
N LEU A 212 -0.86 -17.49 12.04
CA LEU A 212 -2.28 -17.36 12.39
C LEU A 212 -2.73 -18.49 13.33
N GLU A 213 -2.30 -19.73 13.10
CA GLU A 213 -2.60 -20.90 13.95
C GLU A 213 -2.03 -20.76 15.37
N ARG A 214 -0.87 -20.11 15.51
CA ARG A 214 -0.30 -19.78 16.83
C ARG A 214 -1.08 -18.69 17.58
N GLY A 215 -2.00 -18.04 16.89
CA GLY A 215 -2.80 -16.92 17.34
C GLY A 215 -2.24 -15.57 16.88
N ALA A 216 -3.15 -14.69 16.56
CA ALA A 216 -2.85 -13.34 16.07
C ALA A 216 -3.95 -12.38 16.53
N GLU A 217 -3.62 -11.45 17.38
CA GLU A 217 -4.56 -10.41 17.84
C GLU A 217 -4.69 -9.30 16.79
N VAL A 218 -3.59 -8.97 16.10
CA VAL A 218 -3.56 -7.97 15.04
C VAL A 218 -3.12 -8.57 13.72
N VAL A 219 -3.93 -8.42 12.68
CA VAL A 219 -3.59 -8.81 11.31
C VAL A 219 -3.35 -7.57 10.46
N VAL A 220 -2.19 -7.50 9.80
CA VAL A 220 -1.83 -6.43 8.86
C VAL A 220 -1.66 -7.04 7.48
N GLY A 221 -2.47 -6.64 6.51
CA GLY A 221 -2.45 -7.33 5.23
C GLY A 221 -2.87 -6.54 4.00
N THR A 222 -2.71 -7.21 2.84
CA THR A 222 -3.19 -6.69 1.55
C THR A 222 -4.46 -7.44 1.13
N PRO A 223 -5.42 -6.78 0.43
CA PRO A 223 -6.74 -7.33 0.17
C PRO A 223 -6.74 -8.74 -0.42
N GLY A 224 -6.00 -8.97 -1.49
CA GLY A 224 -6.03 -10.26 -2.20
C GLY A 224 -5.61 -11.47 -1.36
N ARG A 225 -4.58 -11.34 -0.48
CA ARG A 225 -4.15 -12.46 0.39
C ARG A 225 -5.08 -12.63 1.59
N LEU A 226 -5.63 -11.53 2.12
CA LEU A 226 -6.64 -11.61 3.18
C LEU A 226 -7.86 -12.40 2.70
N ILE A 227 -8.42 -12.06 1.52
CA ILE A 227 -9.55 -12.79 0.94
C ILE A 227 -9.22 -14.26 0.69
N ASP A 228 -8.07 -14.55 0.10
CA ASP A 228 -7.67 -15.93 -0.19
C ASP A 228 -7.59 -16.79 1.08
N LEU A 229 -7.06 -16.25 2.19
CA LEU A 229 -7.05 -16.96 3.47
C LEU A 229 -8.44 -17.07 4.11
N MET A 230 -9.29 -16.04 3.98
CA MET A 230 -10.68 -16.07 4.43
C MET A 230 -11.49 -17.13 3.66
N ASP A 231 -11.36 -17.18 2.34
CA ASP A 231 -12.07 -18.13 1.48
C ASP A 231 -11.62 -19.58 1.71
N ARG A 232 -10.40 -19.78 2.21
CA ARG A 232 -9.86 -21.08 2.65
C ARG A 232 -10.18 -21.43 4.10
N HIS A 233 -10.93 -20.58 4.81
CA HIS A 233 -11.23 -20.72 6.25
C HIS A 233 -9.99 -20.79 7.15
N LEU A 234 -8.88 -20.13 6.72
CA LEU A 234 -7.63 -20.04 7.47
C LEU A 234 -7.49 -18.70 8.21
N LEU A 235 -8.38 -17.75 7.94
CA LEU A 235 -8.46 -16.47 8.61
C LEU A 235 -9.93 -16.18 8.91
N ASP A 236 -10.25 -16.10 10.19
CA ASP A 236 -11.56 -15.67 10.69
C ASP A 236 -11.47 -14.23 11.20
N LEU A 237 -12.35 -13.35 10.72
CA LEU A 237 -12.42 -11.94 11.08
C LEU A 237 -13.69 -11.59 11.89
N THR A 238 -14.44 -12.59 12.34
CA THR A 238 -15.72 -12.39 13.05
C THR A 238 -15.55 -11.75 14.44
N HIS A 239 -14.34 -11.80 15.00
CA HIS A 239 -14.00 -11.19 16.28
C HIS A 239 -13.34 -9.81 16.16
N VAL A 240 -13.13 -9.31 14.95
CA VAL A 240 -12.47 -8.02 14.71
C VAL A 240 -13.36 -6.88 15.19
N THR A 241 -12.88 -6.15 16.21
CA THR A 241 -13.51 -4.96 16.78
C THR A 241 -12.99 -3.66 16.20
N THR A 242 -11.77 -3.65 15.68
CA THR A 242 -11.13 -2.46 15.09
C THR A 242 -10.60 -2.75 13.68
N VAL A 243 -11.04 -1.97 12.69
CA VAL A 243 -10.56 -2.04 11.31
C VAL A 243 -9.93 -0.72 10.89
N VAL A 244 -8.73 -0.80 10.32
CA VAL A 244 -8.05 0.32 9.69
C VAL A 244 -7.93 0.10 8.18
N LEU A 245 -8.35 1.09 7.40
CA LEU A 245 -8.12 1.18 5.97
C LEU A 245 -7.12 2.31 5.73
N ASP A 246 -5.87 1.99 5.44
CA ASP A 246 -4.85 3.03 5.18
C ASP A 246 -4.51 3.11 3.69
N GLU A 247 -4.26 4.33 3.21
CA GLU A 247 -4.08 4.66 1.79
C GLU A 247 -5.28 4.21 0.93
N ALA A 248 -6.50 4.60 1.36
CA ALA A 248 -7.74 4.16 0.72
C ALA A 248 -7.89 4.63 -0.73
N ASP A 249 -7.40 5.83 -1.06
CA ASP A 249 -7.32 6.33 -2.44
C ASP A 249 -6.39 5.47 -3.31
N GLU A 250 -5.30 4.98 -2.76
CA GLU A 250 -4.40 4.07 -3.45
C GLU A 250 -5.05 2.69 -3.67
N MET A 251 -5.83 2.19 -2.70
CA MET A 251 -6.63 0.97 -2.89
C MET A 251 -7.66 1.12 -4.01
N LEU A 252 -8.26 2.32 -4.17
CA LEU A 252 -9.13 2.65 -5.29
C LEU A 252 -8.39 2.58 -6.62
N ASP A 253 -7.23 3.25 -6.73
CA ASP A 253 -6.42 3.30 -7.95
C ASP A 253 -5.96 1.90 -8.40
N LEU A 254 -5.74 1.00 -7.46
CA LEU A 254 -5.37 -0.40 -7.72
C LEU A 254 -6.57 -1.32 -7.98
N GLY A 255 -7.80 -0.81 -7.86
CA GLY A 255 -9.02 -1.56 -8.09
C GLY A 255 -9.41 -2.49 -6.94
N PHE A 256 -8.91 -2.29 -5.74
CA PHE A 256 -9.16 -3.14 -4.56
C PHE A 256 -10.43 -2.81 -3.77
N LEU A 257 -11.17 -1.74 -4.11
CA LEU A 257 -12.38 -1.39 -3.34
C LEU A 257 -13.40 -2.54 -3.23
N PRO A 258 -13.70 -3.33 -4.30
CA PRO A 258 -14.59 -4.48 -4.17
C PRO A 258 -14.05 -5.56 -3.22
N ASP A 259 -12.74 -5.70 -3.13
CA ASP A 259 -12.09 -6.63 -2.23
C ASP A 259 -12.13 -6.13 -0.78
N VAL A 260 -11.93 -4.83 -0.57
CA VAL A 260 -12.09 -4.18 0.74
C VAL A 260 -13.54 -4.35 1.24
N GLU A 261 -14.54 -4.15 0.38
CA GLU A 261 -15.95 -4.37 0.75
C GLU A 261 -16.23 -5.82 1.20
N LYS A 262 -15.65 -6.83 0.51
CA LYS A 262 -15.77 -8.23 0.92
C LYS A 262 -15.13 -8.50 2.29
N ILE A 263 -13.98 -7.88 2.57
CA ILE A 263 -13.30 -7.99 3.87
C ILE A 263 -14.17 -7.38 4.95
N LEU A 264 -14.64 -6.14 4.77
CA LEU A 264 -15.49 -5.43 5.73
C LEU A 264 -16.80 -6.19 6.03
N ALA A 265 -17.37 -6.86 5.04
CA ALA A 265 -18.57 -7.68 5.21
C ALA A 265 -18.35 -8.95 6.08
N ARG A 266 -17.11 -9.35 6.34
CA ARG A 266 -16.73 -10.50 7.19
C ARG A 266 -16.31 -10.12 8.59
N THR A 267 -16.20 -8.83 8.88
CA THR A 267 -15.92 -8.32 10.23
C THR A 267 -17.23 -7.94 10.94
N ARG A 268 -17.16 -7.68 12.25
CA ARG A 268 -18.33 -7.28 13.05
C ARG A 268 -18.97 -5.98 12.52
N PRO A 269 -20.30 -5.87 12.58
CA PRO A 269 -21.00 -4.64 12.15
C PRO A 269 -20.81 -3.48 13.16
N ASP A 270 -20.57 -3.77 14.43
CA ASP A 270 -20.38 -2.82 15.54
C ASP A 270 -18.90 -2.47 15.79
N ARG A 271 -18.01 -2.79 14.86
CA ARG A 271 -16.59 -2.45 14.94
C ARG A 271 -16.35 -0.94 14.83
N GLN A 272 -15.24 -0.48 15.37
CA GLN A 272 -14.66 0.81 15.01
C GLN A 272 -14.00 0.72 13.63
N THR A 273 -14.21 1.71 12.77
CA THR A 273 -13.54 1.80 11.47
C THR A 273 -12.76 3.11 11.35
N MET A 274 -11.47 3.03 11.12
CA MET A 274 -10.59 4.17 10.87
C MET A 274 -10.11 4.14 9.43
N LEU A 275 -10.48 5.15 8.63
CA LEU A 275 -10.09 5.28 7.23
C LEU A 275 -9.09 6.42 7.07
N PHE A 276 -7.91 6.11 6.54
CA PHE A 276 -6.87 7.09 6.25
C PHE A 276 -6.61 7.19 4.74
N SER A 277 -6.52 8.42 4.24
CA SER A 277 -6.31 8.69 2.81
C SER A 277 -5.67 10.06 2.61
N ALA A 278 -4.87 10.21 1.58
CA ALA A 278 -4.36 11.53 1.19
C ALA A 278 -5.44 12.35 0.45
N THR A 279 -6.28 11.67 -0.32
CA THR A 279 -7.36 12.27 -1.11
C THR A 279 -8.70 11.58 -0.84
N MET A 280 -9.81 12.28 -1.07
CA MET A 280 -11.16 11.77 -0.84
C MET A 280 -11.99 11.74 -2.15
N PRO A 281 -11.63 10.89 -3.13
CA PRO A 281 -12.44 10.72 -4.33
C PRO A 281 -13.82 10.11 -4.00
N GLY A 282 -14.81 10.36 -4.85
CA GLY A 282 -16.21 9.97 -4.59
C GLY A 282 -16.41 8.50 -4.24
N ALA A 283 -15.58 7.58 -4.77
CA ALA A 283 -15.66 6.16 -4.44
C ALA A 283 -15.20 5.85 -3.01
N VAL A 284 -14.16 6.55 -2.50
CA VAL A 284 -13.72 6.42 -1.09
C VAL A 284 -14.76 7.00 -0.14
N VAL A 285 -15.37 8.15 -0.51
CA VAL A 285 -16.50 8.73 0.24
C VAL A 285 -17.69 7.77 0.29
N ALA A 286 -18.01 7.10 -0.83
CA ALA A 286 -19.10 6.12 -0.88
C ALA A 286 -18.81 4.90 0.02
N LEU A 287 -17.56 4.42 0.04
CA LEU A 287 -17.12 3.35 0.94
C LEU A 287 -17.30 3.76 2.41
N ALA A 288 -16.84 4.96 2.78
CA ALA A 288 -17.00 5.49 4.14
C ALA A 288 -18.48 5.60 4.54
N ARG A 289 -19.35 6.16 3.70
CA ARG A 289 -20.80 6.26 3.97
C ARG A 289 -21.47 4.90 4.17
N ARG A 290 -21.00 3.86 3.51
CA ARG A 290 -21.58 2.53 3.59
C ARG A 290 -21.15 1.72 4.81
N TYR A 291 -19.91 1.88 5.25
CA TYR A 291 -19.28 1.01 6.23
C TYR A 291 -18.88 1.69 7.53
N MET A 292 -19.08 3.01 7.65
CA MET A 292 -18.72 3.78 8.84
C MET A 292 -19.97 4.42 9.46
N THR A 293 -19.94 4.58 10.79
CA THR A 293 -21.05 5.14 11.59
C THR A 293 -20.67 6.53 12.07
N LYS A 294 -21.25 7.57 11.48
CA LYS A 294 -21.03 8.99 11.84
C LYS A 294 -19.54 9.33 12.05
N PRO A 295 -18.68 9.05 11.06
CA PRO A 295 -17.24 9.23 11.25
C PRO A 295 -16.88 10.69 11.47
N THR A 296 -15.95 10.93 12.39
CA THR A 296 -15.32 12.25 12.56
C THR A 296 -14.29 12.46 11.47
N HIS A 297 -14.38 13.55 10.72
CA HIS A 297 -13.45 13.88 9.67
C HIS A 297 -12.31 14.77 10.21
N ILE A 298 -11.11 14.21 10.26
CA ILE A 298 -9.89 14.86 10.76
C ILE A 298 -9.01 15.22 9.59
N ARG A 299 -8.67 16.50 9.44
CA ARG A 299 -7.76 17.02 8.42
C ARG A 299 -6.54 17.63 9.10
N ALA A 300 -5.40 16.95 8.98
CA ALA A 300 -4.14 17.56 9.35
C ALA A 300 -3.56 18.29 8.13
N GLN A 301 -3.80 19.59 8.06
CA GLN A 301 -3.17 20.48 7.08
C GLN A 301 -2.13 21.33 7.80
N ASP A 302 -0.94 21.45 7.22
CA ASP A 302 -0.02 22.51 7.63
C ASP A 302 -0.63 23.86 7.27
N PRO A 303 -0.68 24.84 8.19
CA PRO A 303 -1.19 26.17 7.89
C PRO A 303 -0.50 26.75 6.65
N GLY A 304 -1.29 27.03 5.61
CA GLY A 304 -0.81 27.56 4.33
C GLY A 304 -0.33 26.52 3.32
N ASP A 305 -0.67 25.25 3.46
CA ASP A 305 -0.35 24.20 2.49
C ASP A 305 -1.58 23.81 1.65
N GLU A 306 -1.91 24.62 0.64
CA GLU A 306 -2.99 24.36 -0.33
C GLU A 306 -2.61 23.35 -1.42
N GLY A 307 -1.37 22.80 -1.42
CA GLY A 307 -0.83 21.96 -2.48
C GLY A 307 -0.74 20.47 -2.11
N MET A 308 -0.84 19.60 -3.13
CA MET A 308 -0.60 18.16 -2.99
C MET A 308 0.88 17.78 -2.75
N THR A 309 1.80 18.74 -2.84
CA THR A 309 3.26 18.54 -2.75
C THR A 309 3.82 19.18 -1.48
N VAL A 310 4.81 18.53 -0.87
CA VAL A 310 5.55 19.10 0.28
C VAL A 310 6.28 20.36 -0.18
N LYS A 311 6.16 21.49 0.54
CA LYS A 311 6.75 22.80 0.19
C LYS A 311 8.25 22.78 -0.06
N THR A 312 8.97 21.87 0.57
CA THR A 312 10.42 21.69 0.42
C THR A 312 10.81 20.93 -0.87
N THR A 313 9.84 20.41 -1.63
CA THR A 313 10.11 19.68 -2.87
C THR A 313 10.26 20.64 -4.04
N GLN A 314 11.48 20.81 -4.53
CA GLN A 314 11.74 21.56 -5.75
C GLN A 314 11.27 20.78 -6.97
N GLN A 315 10.43 21.39 -7.81
CA GLN A 315 9.93 20.79 -9.04
C GLN A 315 10.59 21.43 -10.26
N VAL A 316 11.11 20.60 -11.16
CA VAL A 316 11.73 21.02 -12.42
C VAL A 316 11.13 20.24 -13.58
N VAL A 317 10.70 20.94 -14.63
CA VAL A 317 10.10 20.32 -15.82
C VAL A 317 11.03 20.46 -17.01
N TYR A 318 11.40 19.34 -17.62
CA TYR A 318 12.22 19.28 -18.84
C TYR A 318 11.36 18.83 -20.03
N ARG A 319 11.37 19.61 -21.11
CA ARG A 319 10.77 19.22 -22.37
C ARG A 319 11.84 18.58 -23.27
N THR A 320 11.61 17.35 -23.72
CA THR A 320 12.54 16.62 -24.61
C THR A 320 11.78 15.70 -25.56
N HIS A 321 12.45 15.34 -26.66
CA HIS A 321 11.93 14.31 -27.58
C HIS A 321 11.93 12.94 -26.91
N ALA A 322 10.94 12.09 -27.24
CA ALA A 322 10.77 10.78 -26.60
C ALA A 322 12.03 9.89 -26.67
N LEU A 323 12.76 9.94 -27.81
CA LEU A 323 13.98 9.15 -28.04
C LEU A 323 15.17 9.64 -27.18
N ASN A 324 15.16 10.89 -26.76
CA ASN A 324 16.27 11.49 -26.01
C ASN A 324 16.07 11.43 -24.50
N LYS A 325 14.96 10.86 -24.00
CA LYS A 325 14.65 10.82 -22.55
C LYS A 325 15.73 10.15 -21.72
N VAL A 326 16.28 9.02 -22.18
CA VAL A 326 17.34 8.30 -21.46
C VAL A 326 18.64 9.10 -21.44
N GLU A 327 18.95 9.81 -22.53
CA GLU A 327 20.13 10.70 -22.56
C GLU A 327 19.98 11.88 -21.60
N VAL A 328 18.81 12.51 -21.55
CA VAL A 328 18.52 13.58 -20.56
C VAL A 328 18.63 13.04 -19.14
N LEU A 329 18.08 11.85 -18.86
CA LEU A 329 18.23 11.19 -17.57
C LEU A 329 19.69 10.98 -17.21
N ALA A 330 20.49 10.44 -18.13
CA ALA A 330 21.91 10.20 -17.91
C ALA A 330 22.67 11.50 -17.55
N ARG A 331 22.35 12.63 -18.21
CA ARG A 331 22.92 13.96 -17.89
C ARG A 331 22.48 14.46 -16.53
N ILE A 332 21.22 14.32 -16.18
CA ILE A 332 20.72 14.66 -14.83
C ILE A 332 21.45 13.85 -13.76
N LEU A 333 21.63 12.55 -14.02
CA LEU A 333 22.34 11.65 -13.11
C LEU A 333 23.84 11.91 -12.97
N GLN A 334 24.44 12.70 -13.86
CA GLN A 334 25.84 13.15 -13.78
C GLN A 334 26.02 14.44 -12.96
N ALA A 335 24.92 15.09 -12.53
CA ALA A 335 25.01 16.32 -11.77
C ALA A 335 25.77 16.11 -10.45
N SER A 336 26.64 17.06 -10.11
CA SER A 336 27.38 17.07 -8.84
C SER A 336 26.42 17.26 -7.68
N GLY A 337 26.67 16.55 -6.56
CA GLY A 337 25.82 16.62 -5.37
C GLY A 337 24.50 15.83 -5.48
N ARG A 338 24.32 15.05 -6.53
CA ARG A 338 23.19 14.13 -6.68
C ARG A 338 23.14 13.10 -5.55
N GLY A 339 21.99 12.96 -4.92
CA GLY A 339 21.71 11.88 -3.97
C GLY A 339 21.18 10.61 -4.66
N ARG A 340 20.59 9.72 -3.88
CA ARG A 340 19.86 8.55 -4.40
C ARG A 340 18.70 9.02 -5.27
N THR A 341 18.47 8.35 -6.38
CA THR A 341 17.48 8.76 -7.38
C THR A 341 16.48 7.64 -7.64
N ILE A 342 15.19 7.97 -7.65
CA ILE A 342 14.13 7.06 -8.08
C ILE A 342 13.57 7.61 -9.39
N ILE A 343 13.48 6.75 -10.41
CA ILE A 343 12.93 7.08 -11.72
C ILE A 343 11.62 6.30 -11.88
N PHE A 344 10.51 7.00 -12.02
CA PHE A 344 9.21 6.38 -12.27
C PHE A 344 8.99 6.14 -13.75
N ALA A 345 8.60 4.91 -14.10
CA ALA A 345 8.30 4.50 -15.47
C ALA A 345 6.89 3.91 -15.55
N ARG A 346 6.12 4.35 -16.55
CA ARG A 346 4.71 3.96 -16.70
C ARG A 346 4.49 2.44 -16.85
N THR A 347 5.41 1.72 -17.49
CA THR A 347 5.26 0.28 -17.76
C THR A 347 6.45 -0.52 -17.27
N LYS A 348 6.22 -1.79 -16.89
CA LYS A 348 7.25 -2.75 -16.50
C LYS A 348 8.37 -2.87 -17.53
N ARG A 349 7.98 -2.94 -18.83
CA ARG A 349 8.94 -3.02 -19.95
C ARG A 349 9.81 -1.76 -20.06
N THR A 350 9.23 -0.57 -19.89
CA THR A 350 10.00 0.68 -19.89
C THR A 350 10.91 0.76 -18.67
N CYS A 351 10.43 0.32 -17.50
CA CYS A 351 11.21 0.25 -16.28
C CYS A 351 12.48 -0.60 -16.46
N ALA A 352 12.34 -1.83 -16.91
CA ALA A 352 13.47 -2.73 -17.17
C ALA A 352 14.45 -2.13 -18.18
N ARG A 353 13.94 -1.66 -19.35
CA ARG A 353 14.78 -1.09 -20.41
C ARG A 353 15.56 0.14 -19.94
N VAL A 354 14.93 1.08 -19.23
CA VAL A 354 15.61 2.28 -18.72
C VAL A 354 16.70 1.91 -17.72
N ALA A 355 16.46 0.91 -16.85
CA ALA A 355 17.46 0.44 -15.92
C ALA A 355 18.67 -0.17 -16.66
N GLU A 356 18.43 -1.01 -17.69
CA GLU A 356 19.47 -1.58 -18.54
C GLU A 356 20.26 -0.51 -19.31
N ASP A 357 19.56 0.45 -19.94
CA ASP A 357 20.17 1.54 -20.70
C ASP A 357 21.06 2.43 -19.82
N LEU A 358 20.67 2.68 -18.57
CA LEU A 358 21.47 3.44 -17.61
C LEU A 358 22.64 2.60 -17.07
N ALA A 359 22.44 1.31 -16.82
CA ALA A 359 23.52 0.39 -16.43
C ALA A 359 24.61 0.31 -17.52
N ALA A 360 24.22 0.23 -18.79
CA ALA A 360 25.15 0.26 -19.92
C ALA A 360 25.97 1.57 -20.00
N ARG A 361 25.48 2.65 -19.41
CA ARG A 361 26.18 3.94 -19.27
C ARG A 361 27.02 4.07 -17.99
N GLY A 362 27.11 3.00 -17.19
CA GLY A 362 27.94 2.95 -15.98
C GLY A 362 27.28 3.39 -14.68
N PHE A 363 25.93 3.61 -14.68
CA PHE A 363 25.22 3.90 -13.44
C PHE A 363 24.91 2.62 -12.66
N ALA A 364 25.04 2.65 -11.34
CA ALA A 364 24.63 1.56 -10.47
C ALA A 364 23.12 1.56 -10.33
N THR A 365 22.42 0.77 -11.16
CA THR A 365 20.95 0.78 -11.28
C THR A 365 20.31 -0.53 -10.84
N ALA A 366 19.06 -0.46 -10.39
CA ALA A 366 18.17 -1.61 -10.25
C ALA A 366 16.78 -1.29 -10.79
N ALA A 367 16.09 -2.31 -11.32
CA ALA A 367 14.69 -2.21 -11.70
C ALA A 367 13.77 -2.68 -10.57
N LEU A 368 12.57 -2.06 -10.45
CA LEU A 368 11.54 -2.45 -9.51
C LEU A 368 10.16 -2.45 -10.18
N HIS A 369 9.61 -3.62 -10.49
CA HIS A 369 8.32 -3.76 -11.15
C HIS A 369 7.62 -5.07 -10.75
N GLY A 370 6.33 -5.19 -11.07
CA GLY A 370 5.47 -6.28 -10.62
C GLY A 370 5.84 -7.68 -11.09
N ASP A 371 6.67 -7.83 -12.15
CA ASP A 371 7.12 -9.15 -12.63
C ASP A 371 8.30 -9.70 -11.83
N LEU A 372 8.92 -8.87 -10.98
CA LEU A 372 9.97 -9.33 -10.07
C LEU A 372 9.34 -10.07 -8.89
N GLY A 373 9.92 -11.23 -8.55
CA GLY A 373 9.58 -11.93 -7.33
C GLY A 373 9.87 -11.06 -6.08
N GLN A 374 9.15 -11.30 -4.98
CA GLN A 374 9.24 -10.48 -3.76
C GLN A 374 10.69 -10.38 -3.22
N GLY A 375 11.45 -11.46 -3.27
CA GLY A 375 12.87 -11.44 -2.86
C GLY A 375 13.73 -10.48 -3.67
N ALA A 376 13.55 -10.44 -5.00
CA ALA A 376 14.28 -9.52 -5.88
C ALA A 376 13.89 -8.06 -5.62
N ARG A 377 12.61 -7.78 -5.36
CA ARG A 377 12.12 -6.44 -5.00
C ARG A 377 12.77 -5.96 -3.69
N GLU A 378 12.73 -6.79 -2.64
CA GLU A 378 13.36 -6.47 -1.36
C GLU A 378 14.88 -6.29 -1.48
N GLN A 379 15.53 -7.06 -2.37
CA GLN A 379 16.95 -6.92 -2.64
C GLN A 379 17.26 -5.58 -3.32
N ALA A 380 16.48 -5.16 -4.33
CA ALA A 380 16.63 -3.86 -4.99
C ALA A 380 16.48 -2.70 -4.01
N LEU A 381 15.46 -2.74 -3.16
CA LEU A 381 15.22 -1.72 -2.13
C LEU A 381 16.36 -1.68 -1.08
N ARG A 382 16.83 -2.83 -0.63
CA ARG A 382 17.98 -2.90 0.28
C ARG A 382 19.25 -2.37 -0.38
N ALA A 383 19.47 -2.66 -1.66
CA ALA A 383 20.61 -2.17 -2.40
C ALA A 383 20.61 -0.64 -2.51
N LEU A 384 19.46 -0.02 -2.77
CA LEU A 384 19.29 1.43 -2.76
C LEU A 384 19.56 2.02 -1.36
N ARG A 385 18.96 1.43 -0.31
CA ARG A 385 19.13 1.91 1.08
C ARG A 385 20.59 1.82 1.56
N ASN A 386 21.32 0.81 1.12
CA ASN A 386 22.73 0.59 1.51
C ASN A 386 23.73 1.30 0.57
N GLY A 387 23.26 2.06 -0.44
CA GLY A 387 24.13 2.75 -1.39
C GLY A 387 24.87 1.84 -2.38
N LYS A 388 24.49 0.56 -2.50
CA LYS A 388 25.01 -0.34 -3.54
C LYS A 388 24.45 -0.01 -4.92
N VAL A 389 23.31 0.64 -4.96
CA VAL A 389 22.60 1.14 -6.11
C VAL A 389 22.26 2.60 -5.85
N ASP A 390 22.56 3.46 -6.80
CA ASP A 390 22.29 4.90 -6.72
C ASP A 390 20.97 5.27 -7.37
N VAL A 391 20.56 4.47 -8.36
CA VAL A 391 19.38 4.74 -9.20
C VAL A 391 18.44 3.54 -9.17
N LEU A 392 17.22 3.76 -8.70
CA LEU A 392 16.15 2.78 -8.77
C LEU A 392 15.18 3.20 -9.88
N VAL A 393 14.95 2.34 -10.88
CA VAL A 393 13.90 2.56 -11.87
C VAL A 393 12.71 1.71 -11.49
N ALA A 394 11.56 2.34 -11.25
CA ALA A 394 10.39 1.66 -10.71
C ALA A 394 9.11 1.99 -11.51
N THR A 395 8.14 1.09 -11.48
CA THR A 395 6.77 1.44 -11.86
C THR A 395 6.06 2.06 -10.68
N ASP A 396 5.08 2.95 -10.90
CA ASP A 396 4.34 3.66 -9.84
C ASP A 396 3.83 2.68 -8.78
N VAL A 397 3.15 1.61 -9.20
CA VAL A 397 2.62 0.57 -8.28
C VAL A 397 3.72 -0.13 -7.47
N ALA A 398 4.89 -0.36 -8.05
CA ALA A 398 5.97 -1.06 -7.37
C ALA A 398 6.78 -0.16 -6.43
N ALA A 399 6.74 1.15 -6.66
CA ALA A 399 7.47 2.14 -5.88
C ALA A 399 6.66 2.71 -4.70
N ARG A 400 5.39 2.40 -4.62
CA ARG A 400 4.51 2.80 -3.52
C ARG A 400 4.99 2.17 -2.21
N GLY A 401 5.16 2.99 -1.17
CA GLY A 401 5.69 2.57 0.13
C GLY A 401 7.22 2.45 0.23
N ILE A 402 7.96 3.11 -0.68
CA ILE A 402 9.44 3.19 -0.60
C ILE A 402 9.87 4.34 0.31
#